data_a56c0f471e38aa87fc4aa9c0909813c1
#
_entry.id   a56c0f471e38aa87fc4aa9c0909813c1
#
_cell.length_a   1.000
_cell.length_b   1.000
_cell.length_c   1.000
_cell.angle_alpha   90.00
_cell.angle_beta   90.00
_cell.angle_gamma   90.00
#
_symmetry.space_group_name_H-M   'P 1'
#
loop_
_entity.id
_entity.type
_entity.pdbx_description
1 polymer ?
#
loop_
_entity_poly.entity_id
_entity_poly.type
_entity_poly.pdbx_seq_one_letter_code
_entity_poly.pdbx_strand_id
1 'polypeptide(L)'
;KSILAGDNEFDVMFLPMKGAIGLITDGAFLDLETVPTVQLDQPWWYDSYNSAIELEGRLYGAMGGAHLCIHDATRLIAFNADMMERLGLEAPYDTVREGKWTLDALNVYLSAAANLNGDDSAAWKKDGKTIYGYSNNQNGVIKFLQGCGENIVEVRNGKLTYTAGTERFYDCISKLSKVFTTSDAKGINAPNGDDSRDDDGNPGYIYVFTSGRALFSDCEVAKFQGYRTLDFEYGIVPYPKYDEGQKEYSCNTWEG
;
A
#
# COMPACT_ATOMS: atom_id res chain seq x y z
N LYS A 1 -19.90 -22.58 8.08
CA LYS A 1 -20.51 -23.89 8.39
C LYS A 1 -21.91 -24.00 7.83
N SER A 2 -22.82 -23.00 7.99
CA SER A 2 -24.21 -23.07 7.47
C SER A 2 -24.24 -23.21 5.94
N ILE A 3 -23.45 -22.45 5.20
CA ILE A 3 -23.39 -22.55 3.73
C ILE A 3 -23.02 -23.97 3.29
N LEU A 4 -21.98 -24.56 3.86
CA LEU A 4 -21.51 -25.92 3.53
C LEU A 4 -22.49 -27.00 4.01
N ALA A 5 -23.40 -26.68 4.94
CA ALA A 5 -24.49 -27.55 5.37
C ALA A 5 -25.71 -27.46 4.45
N GLY A 6 -25.73 -26.57 3.50
CA GLY A 6 -26.85 -26.36 2.56
C GLY A 6 -27.96 -25.47 3.12
N ASP A 7 -27.69 -24.71 4.17
CA ASP A 7 -28.63 -23.73 4.69
C ASP A 7 -28.70 -22.52 3.76
N ASN A 8 -29.91 -22.16 3.33
CA ASN A 8 -30.13 -20.98 2.46
C ASN A 8 -30.27 -19.69 3.27
N GLU A 9 -29.31 -19.40 4.13
CA GLU A 9 -29.34 -18.17 4.94
C GLU A 9 -28.74 -16.95 4.21
N PHE A 10 -27.89 -17.18 3.20
CA PHE A 10 -27.17 -16.13 2.48
C PHE A 10 -27.18 -16.37 0.98
N ASP A 11 -27.58 -15.36 0.21
CA ASP A 11 -27.56 -15.38 -1.25
C ASP A 11 -26.29 -14.73 -1.79
N VAL A 12 -25.80 -13.65 -1.13
CA VAL A 12 -24.61 -12.89 -1.51
C VAL A 12 -23.83 -12.51 -0.27
N MET A 13 -22.50 -12.50 -0.38
CA MET A 13 -21.61 -12.10 0.69
C MET A 13 -20.62 -11.05 0.20
N PHE A 14 -20.37 -10.04 1.03
CA PHE A 14 -19.27 -9.10 0.85
C PHE A 14 -18.14 -9.51 1.81
N LEU A 15 -17.03 -9.96 1.27
CA LEU A 15 -15.89 -10.47 2.03
C LEU A 15 -14.58 -9.94 1.48
N PRO A 16 -13.59 -9.65 2.34
CA PRO A 16 -12.22 -9.48 1.88
C PRO A 16 -11.72 -10.79 1.25
N MET A 17 -10.97 -10.70 0.15
CA MET A 17 -10.46 -11.89 -0.57
C MET A 17 -9.67 -12.83 0.36
N LYS A 18 -8.91 -12.30 1.31
CA LYS A 18 -8.22 -13.09 2.33
C LYS A 18 -9.16 -14.02 3.11
N GLY A 19 -10.39 -13.59 3.40
CA GLY A 19 -11.39 -14.40 4.06
C GLY A 19 -12.14 -15.35 3.11
N ALA A 20 -12.20 -15.01 1.83
CA ALA A 20 -12.93 -15.78 0.82
C ALA A 20 -12.17 -17.01 0.33
N ILE A 21 -10.83 -16.98 0.28
CA ILE A 21 -10.02 -18.07 -0.32
C ILE A 21 -10.34 -19.44 0.27
N GLY A 22 -10.44 -19.56 1.61
CA GLY A 22 -10.80 -20.82 2.26
C GLY A 22 -12.17 -21.32 1.86
N LEU A 23 -13.14 -20.42 1.74
CA LEU A 23 -14.51 -20.76 1.33
C LEU A 23 -14.59 -21.14 -0.15
N ILE A 24 -13.77 -20.52 -1.00
CA ILE A 24 -13.66 -20.88 -2.44
C ILE A 24 -13.14 -22.31 -2.56
N THR A 25 -12.07 -22.66 -1.86
CA THR A 25 -11.49 -24.01 -1.87
C THR A 25 -12.42 -25.06 -1.30
N ASP A 26 -13.29 -24.69 -0.37
CA ASP A 26 -14.33 -25.56 0.20
C ASP A 26 -15.58 -25.67 -0.69
N GLY A 27 -15.61 -24.95 -1.83
CA GLY A 27 -16.73 -25.00 -2.78
C GLY A 27 -17.98 -24.25 -2.31
N ALA A 28 -17.82 -23.25 -1.44
CA ALA A 28 -18.94 -22.49 -0.88
C ALA A 28 -19.54 -21.45 -1.85
N PHE A 29 -18.85 -21.11 -2.93
CA PHE A 29 -19.28 -20.09 -3.88
C PHE A 29 -19.55 -20.68 -5.28
N LEU A 30 -20.52 -20.08 -5.97
CA LEU A 30 -20.77 -20.37 -7.38
C LEU A 30 -19.74 -19.67 -8.25
N ASP A 31 -19.41 -20.29 -9.37
CA ASP A 31 -18.69 -19.63 -10.45
C ASP A 31 -19.62 -18.59 -11.10
N LEU A 32 -19.27 -17.32 -10.99
CA LEU A 32 -20.09 -16.21 -11.47
C LEU A 32 -20.29 -16.23 -12.99
N GLU A 33 -19.38 -16.82 -13.75
CA GLU A 33 -19.53 -16.99 -15.19
C GLU A 33 -20.68 -17.93 -15.56
N THR A 34 -21.06 -18.79 -14.65
CA THR A 34 -22.20 -19.72 -14.84
C THR A 34 -23.55 -19.12 -14.44
N VAL A 35 -23.56 -17.90 -13.88
CA VAL A 35 -24.79 -17.22 -13.42
C VAL A 35 -25.30 -16.28 -14.52
N PRO A 36 -26.40 -16.63 -15.23
CA PRO A 36 -26.82 -15.91 -16.44
C PRO A 36 -27.19 -14.45 -16.24
N THR A 37 -27.52 -14.06 -15.01
CA THR A 37 -27.90 -12.68 -14.65
C THR A 37 -26.71 -11.80 -14.31
N VAL A 38 -25.53 -12.36 -14.09
CA VAL A 38 -24.29 -11.62 -13.83
C VAL A 38 -23.59 -11.38 -15.16
N GLN A 39 -23.64 -10.12 -15.62
CA GLN A 39 -23.02 -9.69 -16.87
C GLN A 39 -21.64 -9.14 -16.58
N LEU A 40 -20.63 -10.02 -16.53
CA LEU A 40 -19.25 -9.66 -16.14
C LEU A 40 -18.51 -8.78 -17.17
N ASP A 41 -19.03 -8.65 -18.39
CA ASP A 41 -18.53 -7.81 -19.47
C ASP A 41 -18.97 -6.33 -19.36
N GLN A 42 -19.73 -5.98 -18.36
CA GLN A 42 -20.25 -4.63 -18.20
C GLN A 42 -19.23 -3.67 -17.57
N PRO A 43 -19.23 -2.38 -17.94
CA PRO A 43 -18.22 -1.40 -17.54
C PRO A 43 -18.21 -1.02 -16.05
N TRP A 44 -19.17 -1.47 -15.29
CA TRP A 44 -19.15 -1.28 -13.83
C TRP A 44 -18.32 -2.33 -13.07
N TRP A 45 -17.81 -3.36 -13.74
CA TRP A 45 -16.88 -4.31 -13.16
C TRP A 45 -15.43 -3.85 -13.37
N TYR A 46 -14.56 -4.18 -12.42
CA TYR A 46 -13.15 -3.81 -12.49
C TYR A 46 -12.32 -4.97 -13.07
N ASP A 47 -12.12 -4.98 -14.39
CA ASP A 47 -11.45 -6.06 -15.13
C ASP A 47 -10.07 -6.39 -14.58
N SER A 48 -9.28 -5.38 -14.23
CA SER A 48 -7.93 -5.58 -13.69
C SER A 48 -7.93 -6.33 -12.35
N TYR A 49 -8.95 -6.09 -11.53
CA TYR A 49 -9.13 -6.79 -10.26
C TYR A 49 -9.65 -8.21 -10.49
N ASN A 50 -10.73 -8.33 -11.27
CA ASN A 50 -11.40 -9.60 -11.48
C ASN A 50 -10.48 -10.61 -12.18
N SER A 51 -9.69 -10.17 -13.16
CA SER A 51 -8.66 -11.01 -13.80
C SER A 51 -7.56 -11.47 -12.83
N ALA A 52 -7.24 -10.68 -11.81
CA ALA A 52 -6.22 -11.03 -10.83
C ALA A 52 -6.70 -12.09 -9.81
N ILE A 53 -8.00 -12.28 -9.66
CA ILE A 53 -8.61 -13.25 -8.72
C ILE A 53 -9.26 -14.46 -9.42
N GLU A 54 -9.23 -14.50 -10.75
CA GLU A 54 -9.70 -15.63 -11.53
C GLU A 54 -8.85 -16.87 -11.25
N LEU A 55 -9.47 -17.97 -10.91
CA LEU A 55 -8.80 -19.24 -10.60
C LEU A 55 -9.26 -20.33 -11.58
N GLU A 56 -8.32 -20.88 -12.34
CA GLU A 56 -8.56 -21.96 -13.31
C GLU A 56 -9.71 -21.65 -14.30
N GLY A 57 -9.81 -20.40 -14.74
CA GLY A 57 -10.86 -19.93 -15.65
C GLY A 57 -12.21 -19.77 -14.98
N ARG A 58 -12.26 -19.58 -13.67
CA ARG A 58 -13.49 -19.38 -12.89
C ARG A 58 -13.40 -18.16 -11.99
N LEU A 59 -14.48 -17.43 -11.89
CA LEU A 59 -14.56 -16.23 -11.05
C LEU A 59 -15.59 -16.47 -9.91
N TYR A 60 -15.10 -16.63 -8.70
CA TYR A 60 -15.93 -16.91 -7.50
C TYR A 60 -16.34 -15.67 -6.73
N GLY A 61 -15.88 -14.51 -7.14
CA GLY A 61 -16.25 -13.22 -6.59
C GLY A 61 -15.87 -12.13 -7.59
N ALA A 62 -16.55 -11.02 -7.58
CA ALA A 62 -16.28 -9.93 -8.50
C ALA A 62 -16.26 -8.59 -7.76
N MET A 63 -15.35 -7.73 -8.17
CA MET A 63 -15.26 -6.36 -7.72
C MET A 63 -15.81 -5.42 -8.78
N GLY A 64 -16.59 -4.44 -8.35
CA GLY A 64 -17.18 -3.47 -9.25
C GLY A 64 -17.63 -2.20 -8.56
N GLY A 65 -18.28 -1.30 -9.30
CA GLY A 65 -18.69 0.03 -8.83
C GLY A 65 -19.67 0.04 -7.65
N ALA A 66 -20.27 -1.09 -7.29
CA ALA A 66 -21.06 -1.21 -6.07
C ALA A 66 -20.23 -1.18 -4.79
N HIS A 67 -18.93 -1.47 -4.87
CA HIS A 67 -18.01 -1.44 -3.74
C HIS A 67 -17.35 -0.06 -3.64
N LEU A 68 -18.01 0.89 -3.02
CA LEU A 68 -17.59 2.29 -2.96
C LEU A 68 -16.26 2.49 -2.22
N CYS A 69 -15.96 1.63 -1.23
CA CYS A 69 -14.77 1.78 -0.38
C CYS A 69 -13.45 1.35 -1.05
N ILE A 70 -13.48 0.74 -2.25
CA ILE A 70 -12.24 0.26 -2.87
C ILE A 70 -11.27 1.42 -3.19
N HIS A 71 -11.81 2.56 -3.59
CA HIS A 71 -10.99 3.75 -3.87
C HIS A 71 -10.39 4.34 -2.60
N ASP A 72 -11.11 4.24 -1.48
CA ASP A 72 -10.63 4.68 -0.16
C ASP A 72 -9.45 3.84 0.32
N ALA A 73 -9.40 2.58 -0.07
CA ALA A 73 -8.33 1.64 0.25
C ALA A 73 -7.10 1.75 -0.69
N THR A 74 -7.15 2.62 -1.70
CA THR A 74 -6.02 2.85 -2.61
C THR A 74 -4.83 3.42 -1.85
N ARG A 75 -3.68 2.77 -1.99
CA ARG A 75 -2.44 3.12 -1.30
C ARG A 75 -1.61 4.11 -2.09
N LEU A 76 -1.13 5.10 -1.38
CA LEU A 76 -0.32 6.20 -1.89
C LEU A 76 0.76 6.56 -0.87
N ILE A 77 1.61 7.50 -1.21
CA ILE A 77 2.57 8.11 -0.30
C ILE A 77 2.17 9.57 -0.10
N ALA A 78 1.97 9.97 1.15
CA ALA A 78 1.83 11.37 1.52
C ALA A 78 3.21 11.97 1.81
N PHE A 79 3.40 13.26 1.53
CA PHE A 79 4.59 13.99 1.90
C PHE A 79 4.26 15.34 2.55
N ASN A 80 5.12 15.79 3.45
CA ASN A 80 5.03 17.09 4.12
C ASN A 80 5.66 18.17 3.21
N ALA A 81 4.80 18.99 2.58
CA ALA A 81 5.24 20.01 1.62
C ALA A 81 6.02 21.15 2.30
N ASP A 82 5.62 21.56 3.51
CA ASP A 82 6.33 22.58 4.26
C ASP A 82 7.72 22.11 4.68
N MET A 83 7.87 20.83 5.00
CA MET A 83 9.19 20.24 5.29
C MET A 83 10.05 20.22 4.03
N MET A 84 9.49 19.90 2.86
CA MET A 84 10.24 19.97 1.59
C MET A 84 10.75 21.38 1.31
N GLU A 85 9.89 22.39 1.47
CA GLU A 85 10.28 23.79 1.28
C GLU A 85 11.42 24.19 2.24
N ARG A 86 11.30 23.85 3.54
CA ARG A 86 12.36 24.13 4.52
C ARG A 86 13.69 23.46 4.21
N LEU A 87 13.66 22.29 3.56
CA LEU A 87 14.85 21.55 3.14
C LEU A 87 15.37 21.99 1.76
N GLY A 88 14.71 22.93 1.09
CA GLY A 88 15.06 23.36 -0.26
C GLY A 88 14.83 22.28 -1.32
N LEU A 89 13.89 21.36 -1.08
CA LEU A 89 13.52 20.28 -1.98
C LEU A 89 12.29 20.67 -2.79
N GLU A 90 12.31 20.37 -4.07
CA GLU A 90 11.12 20.51 -4.92
C GLU A 90 10.15 19.34 -4.67
N ALA A 91 8.84 19.63 -4.73
CA ALA A 91 7.82 18.59 -4.66
C ALA A 91 7.97 17.61 -5.84
N PRO A 92 7.86 16.29 -5.61
CA PRO A 92 8.26 15.29 -6.62
C PRO A 92 7.26 15.12 -7.78
N TYR A 93 6.33 16.06 -7.98
CA TYR A 93 5.28 15.95 -9.00
C TYR A 93 5.82 15.87 -10.44
N ASP A 94 6.83 16.69 -10.77
CA ASP A 94 7.40 16.66 -12.11
C ASP A 94 8.24 15.40 -12.31
N THR A 95 8.99 14.98 -11.30
CA THR A 95 9.69 13.68 -11.30
C THR A 95 8.73 12.51 -11.56
N VAL A 96 7.53 12.56 -10.97
CA VAL A 96 6.46 11.55 -11.21
C VAL A 96 5.97 11.63 -12.66
N ARG A 97 5.62 12.83 -13.16
CA ARG A 97 5.10 13.01 -14.53
C ARG A 97 6.10 12.59 -15.60
N GLU A 98 7.39 12.81 -15.35
CA GLU A 98 8.47 12.40 -16.22
C GLU A 98 8.82 10.89 -16.14
N GLY A 99 8.16 10.16 -15.26
CA GLY A 99 8.43 8.74 -15.05
C GLY A 99 9.75 8.45 -14.32
N LYS A 100 10.35 9.44 -13.68
CA LYS A 100 11.63 9.35 -12.96
C LYS A 100 11.50 9.16 -11.44
N TRP A 101 10.27 9.09 -10.92
CA TRP A 101 10.02 8.80 -9.52
C TRP A 101 10.33 7.34 -9.21
N THR A 102 11.55 7.08 -8.80
CA THR A 102 12.13 5.76 -8.55
C THR A 102 12.58 5.62 -7.10
N LEU A 103 12.96 4.41 -6.68
CA LEU A 103 13.56 4.17 -5.37
C LEU A 103 14.83 5.01 -5.15
N ASP A 104 15.63 5.26 -6.20
CA ASP A 104 16.83 6.09 -6.09
C ASP A 104 16.44 7.56 -5.90
N ALA A 105 15.45 8.06 -6.62
CA ALA A 105 14.91 9.39 -6.42
C ALA A 105 14.37 9.57 -5.00
N LEU A 106 13.54 8.62 -4.52
CA LEU A 106 13.05 8.63 -3.15
C LEU A 106 14.20 8.69 -2.13
N ASN A 107 15.25 7.89 -2.31
CA ASN A 107 16.40 7.86 -1.38
C ASN A 107 17.09 9.21 -1.23
N VAL A 108 17.10 10.05 -2.26
CA VAL A 108 17.64 11.43 -2.18
C VAL A 108 16.84 12.25 -1.17
N TYR A 109 15.50 12.22 -1.27
CA TYR A 109 14.62 12.92 -0.34
C TYR A 109 14.74 12.40 1.09
N LEU A 110 14.79 11.05 1.26
CA LEU A 110 14.93 10.45 2.59
C LEU A 110 16.22 10.86 3.26
N SER A 111 17.32 10.89 2.48
CA SER A 111 18.63 11.28 3.00
C SER A 111 18.71 12.76 3.39
N ALA A 112 18.00 13.63 2.67
CA ALA A 112 17.93 15.04 2.97
C ALA A 112 17.13 15.35 4.24
N ALA A 113 16.10 14.56 4.54
CA ALA A 113 15.23 14.79 5.69
C ALA A 113 15.72 14.11 6.97
N ALA A 114 16.41 12.96 6.86
CA ALA A 114 16.82 12.14 7.99
C ALA A 114 17.71 12.90 8.97
N ASN A 115 17.23 13.08 10.22
CA ASN A 115 17.96 13.82 11.26
C ASN A 115 17.56 13.31 12.65
N LEU A 116 18.54 12.92 13.46
CA LEU A 116 18.28 12.49 14.85
C LEU A 116 17.78 13.64 15.74
N ASN A 117 18.03 14.89 15.36
CA ASN A 117 17.53 16.08 16.04
C ASN A 117 17.80 16.10 17.56
N GLY A 118 18.91 15.50 17.97
CA GLY A 118 19.34 15.40 19.37
C GLY A 118 18.93 14.11 20.08
N ASP A 119 18.24 13.19 19.42
CA ASP A 119 18.03 11.84 19.98
C ASP A 119 19.31 10.99 19.85
N ASP A 120 19.50 10.03 20.74
CA ASP A 120 20.67 9.14 20.77
C ASP A 120 20.68 8.13 19.60
N SER A 121 19.50 7.85 19.04
CA SER A 121 19.33 6.89 17.95
C SER A 121 18.05 7.14 17.17
N ALA A 122 17.96 6.57 15.96
CA ALA A 122 16.76 6.60 15.13
C ALA A 122 15.65 5.61 15.56
N ALA A 123 15.81 4.94 16.72
CA ALA A 123 14.76 4.06 17.25
C ALA A 123 13.49 4.86 17.54
N TRP A 124 12.35 4.27 17.22
CA TRP A 124 11.07 4.93 17.44
C TRP A 124 10.82 5.23 18.93
N LYS A 125 10.46 6.47 19.22
CA LYS A 125 9.95 6.92 20.53
C LYS A 125 8.79 7.87 20.29
N LYS A 126 7.70 7.72 21.05
CA LYS A 126 6.53 8.61 20.96
C LYS A 126 6.96 10.07 21.18
N ASP A 127 7.76 10.33 22.20
CA ASP A 127 8.25 11.66 22.59
C ASP A 127 9.61 12.01 21.98
N GLY A 128 10.10 11.25 21.00
CA GLY A 128 11.37 11.48 20.33
C GLY A 128 11.33 12.74 19.45
N LYS A 129 12.52 13.25 19.12
CA LYS A 129 12.72 14.45 18.29
C LYS A 129 13.20 14.12 16.89
N THR A 130 13.57 12.86 16.64
CA THR A 130 14.08 12.38 15.35
C THR A 130 13.10 12.72 14.23
N ILE A 131 13.62 13.30 13.17
CA ILE A 131 12.95 13.52 11.89
C ILE A 131 13.32 12.36 10.98
N TYR A 132 12.30 11.71 10.44
CA TYR A 132 12.45 10.54 9.58
C TYR A 132 12.24 10.91 8.11
N GLY A 133 12.99 10.27 7.22
CA GLY A 133 12.72 10.36 5.79
C GLY A 133 11.36 9.76 5.44
N TYR A 134 11.09 8.57 5.96
CA TYR A 134 9.84 7.83 5.70
C TYR A 134 9.30 7.15 6.94
N SER A 135 8.00 7.27 7.17
CA SER A 135 7.30 6.55 8.23
C SER A 135 6.33 5.53 7.64
N ASN A 136 6.48 4.26 8.03
CA ASN A 136 5.58 3.19 7.62
C ASN A 136 5.29 2.21 8.76
N ASN A 137 4.40 1.26 8.49
CA ASN A 137 4.17 0.11 9.36
C ASN A 137 5.00 -1.10 8.88
N GLN A 138 4.89 -2.19 9.64
CA GLN A 138 5.63 -3.45 9.36
C GLN A 138 5.38 -4.05 7.96
N ASN A 139 4.29 -3.66 7.28
CA ASN A 139 3.94 -4.15 5.94
C ASN A 139 4.51 -3.25 4.81
N GLY A 140 5.30 -2.23 5.14
CA GLY A 140 5.80 -1.26 4.17
C GLY A 140 6.59 -1.89 3.03
N VAL A 141 7.41 -2.90 3.31
CA VAL A 141 8.22 -3.59 2.29
C VAL A 141 7.36 -4.19 1.17
N ILE A 142 6.22 -4.80 1.51
CA ILE A 142 5.32 -5.41 0.52
C ILE A 142 4.75 -4.34 -0.43
N LYS A 143 4.37 -3.19 0.11
CA LYS A 143 3.83 -2.07 -0.67
C LYS A 143 4.85 -1.53 -1.67
N PHE A 144 6.10 -1.39 -1.24
CA PHE A 144 7.19 -0.97 -2.12
C PHE A 144 7.54 -2.01 -3.18
N LEU A 145 7.51 -3.30 -2.84
CA LEU A 145 7.68 -4.37 -3.83
C LEU A 145 6.62 -4.27 -4.93
N GLN A 146 5.36 -4.08 -4.56
CA GLN A 146 4.27 -3.88 -5.51
C GLN A 146 4.45 -2.60 -6.33
N GLY A 147 4.92 -1.51 -5.72
CA GLY A 147 5.33 -0.29 -6.43
C GLY A 147 6.41 -0.55 -7.48
N CYS A 148 7.35 -1.45 -7.18
CA CYS A 148 8.39 -1.91 -8.10
C CYS A 148 7.89 -2.93 -9.15
N GLY A 149 6.60 -3.26 -9.16
CA GLY A 149 6.02 -4.24 -10.07
C GLY A 149 6.29 -5.70 -9.68
N GLU A 150 6.69 -5.95 -8.44
CA GLU A 150 6.98 -7.30 -7.94
C GLU A 150 5.89 -7.77 -6.97
N ASN A 151 5.40 -8.98 -7.20
CA ASN A 151 4.43 -9.65 -6.35
C ASN A 151 5.02 -10.96 -5.80
N ILE A 152 4.47 -11.44 -4.68
CA ILE A 152 4.85 -12.74 -4.11
C ILE A 152 4.12 -13.87 -4.83
N VAL A 153 2.88 -13.64 -5.20
CA VAL A 153 2.01 -14.57 -5.93
C VAL A 153 1.24 -13.79 -6.97
N GLU A 154 1.07 -14.38 -8.15
CA GLU A 154 0.25 -13.84 -9.24
C GLU A 154 -0.60 -14.97 -9.84
N VAL A 155 -1.72 -14.59 -10.46
CA VAL A 155 -2.44 -15.50 -11.34
C VAL A 155 -1.80 -15.44 -12.74
N ARG A 156 -1.22 -16.52 -13.19
CA ARG A 156 -0.65 -16.68 -14.54
C ARG A 156 -1.31 -17.83 -15.26
N ASN A 157 -1.94 -17.55 -16.38
CA ASN A 157 -2.71 -18.56 -17.15
C ASN A 157 -3.76 -19.29 -16.28
N GLY A 158 -4.50 -18.52 -15.45
CA GLY A 158 -5.53 -19.05 -14.56
C GLY A 158 -5.01 -19.83 -13.34
N LYS A 159 -3.70 -19.84 -13.08
CA LYS A 159 -3.10 -20.58 -11.95
C LYS A 159 -2.34 -19.65 -11.01
N LEU A 160 -2.52 -19.88 -9.73
CA LEU A 160 -1.70 -19.22 -8.71
C LEU A 160 -0.24 -19.64 -8.91
N THR A 161 0.61 -18.66 -9.18
CA THR A 161 2.03 -18.85 -9.45
C THR A 161 2.84 -18.07 -8.42
N TYR A 162 3.75 -18.76 -7.73
CA TYR A 162 4.72 -18.11 -6.86
C TYR A 162 5.75 -17.36 -7.70
N THR A 163 5.86 -16.05 -7.49
CA THR A 163 6.72 -15.14 -8.27
C THR A 163 7.86 -14.55 -7.46
N ALA A 164 7.80 -14.61 -6.13
CA ALA A 164 8.95 -14.29 -5.29
C ALA A 164 10.07 -15.33 -5.49
N GLY A 165 11.31 -14.86 -5.61
CA GLY A 165 12.45 -15.76 -5.86
C GLY A 165 13.11 -15.55 -7.22
N THR A 166 12.62 -14.60 -8.02
CA THR A 166 13.32 -14.14 -9.22
C THR A 166 14.51 -13.24 -8.81
N GLU A 167 15.52 -13.14 -9.67
CA GLU A 167 16.64 -12.23 -9.48
C GLU A 167 16.15 -10.80 -9.23
N ARG A 168 15.21 -10.33 -10.05
CA ARG A 168 14.60 -9.00 -9.90
C ARG A 168 13.93 -8.80 -8.54
N PHE A 169 13.21 -9.78 -8.03
CA PHE A 169 12.59 -9.71 -6.71
C PHE A 169 13.65 -9.51 -5.61
N TYR A 170 14.75 -10.28 -5.66
CA TYR A 170 15.85 -10.11 -4.71
C TYR A 170 16.59 -8.78 -4.85
N ASP A 171 16.74 -8.28 -6.07
CA ASP A 171 17.31 -6.96 -6.33
C ASP A 171 16.44 -5.86 -5.73
N CYS A 172 15.10 -5.95 -5.86
CA CYS A 172 14.17 -5.04 -5.20
C CYS A 172 14.32 -5.06 -3.68
N ILE A 173 14.35 -6.24 -3.06
CA ILE A 173 14.57 -6.37 -1.60
C ILE A 173 15.90 -5.76 -1.19
N SER A 174 16.98 -6.05 -1.92
CA SER A 174 18.31 -5.52 -1.64
C SER A 174 18.33 -3.98 -1.73
N LYS A 175 17.68 -3.42 -2.74
CA LYS A 175 17.59 -1.98 -2.93
C LYS A 175 16.76 -1.32 -1.82
N LEU A 176 15.61 -1.89 -1.49
CA LEU A 176 14.75 -1.42 -0.39
C LEU A 176 15.48 -1.45 0.96
N SER A 177 16.24 -2.51 1.22
CA SER A 177 17.05 -2.59 2.45
C SER A 177 18.07 -1.46 2.57
N LYS A 178 18.63 -1.00 1.46
CA LYS A 178 19.56 0.15 1.44
C LYS A 178 18.84 1.49 1.59
N VAL A 179 17.66 1.63 0.97
CA VAL A 179 16.84 2.84 1.04
C VAL A 179 16.29 3.06 2.45
N PHE A 180 15.85 2.02 3.12
CA PHE A 180 15.20 2.08 4.43
C PHE A 180 16.12 1.63 5.58
N THR A 181 17.35 2.14 5.60
CA THR A 181 18.25 1.90 6.72
C THR A 181 17.75 2.62 7.97
N THR A 182 17.41 1.87 9.01
CA THR A 182 16.88 2.43 10.26
C THR A 182 17.92 3.13 11.13
N SER A 183 19.20 2.85 10.90
CA SER A 183 20.30 3.43 11.68
C SER A 183 20.51 4.94 11.46
N ASP A 184 20.08 5.46 10.31
CA ASP A 184 20.30 6.84 9.87
C ASP A 184 19.00 7.66 9.74
N ALA A 185 17.90 7.19 10.30
CA ALA A 185 16.59 7.83 10.27
C ALA A 185 15.94 7.98 8.86
N LYS A 186 16.49 7.33 7.82
CA LYS A 186 15.86 7.35 6.49
C LYS A 186 14.48 6.70 6.48
N GLY A 187 14.30 5.64 7.28
CA GLY A 187 13.02 4.97 7.41
C GLY A 187 12.75 4.50 8.84
N ILE A 188 11.50 4.48 9.22
CA ILE A 188 11.04 3.93 10.48
C ILE A 188 9.80 3.07 10.28
N ASN A 189 9.81 1.87 10.84
CA ASN A 189 8.64 1.04 11.03
C ASN A 189 8.08 1.33 12.42
N ALA A 190 7.27 2.39 12.53
CA ALA A 190 6.67 2.73 13.81
C ALA A 190 5.57 1.71 14.18
N PRO A 191 5.43 1.37 15.46
CA PRO A 191 4.47 0.39 15.90
C PRO A 191 3.04 0.72 15.51
N ASN A 192 2.23 -0.30 15.33
CA ASN A 192 0.81 -0.20 14.95
C ASN A 192 -0.15 -0.60 16.10
N GLY A 193 0.40 -0.98 17.25
CA GLY A 193 -0.36 -1.39 18.44
C GLY A 193 -1.02 -0.24 19.19
N ASP A 194 -1.92 -0.55 20.11
CA ASP A 194 -2.66 0.44 20.89
C ASP A 194 -1.75 1.31 21.73
N ASP A 195 -0.68 0.76 22.33
CA ASP A 195 0.29 1.51 23.14
C ASP A 195 1.09 2.56 22.34
N SER A 196 1.05 2.52 21.02
CA SER A 196 1.74 3.47 20.15
C SER A 196 0.81 4.50 19.53
N ARG A 197 -0.50 4.44 19.84
CA ARG A 197 -1.46 5.39 19.30
C ARG A 197 -1.32 6.76 19.94
N ASP A 198 -1.62 7.79 19.15
CA ASP A 198 -1.81 9.14 19.67
C ASP A 198 -3.18 9.27 20.38
N ASP A 199 -3.49 10.47 20.85
CA ASP A 199 -4.74 10.77 21.57
C ASP A 199 -5.97 10.70 20.64
N ASP A 200 -5.78 10.82 19.31
CA ASP A 200 -6.80 10.67 18.27
C ASP A 200 -6.94 9.22 17.80
N GLY A 201 -6.17 8.30 18.36
CA GLY A 201 -6.18 6.88 18.03
C GLY A 201 -5.40 6.50 16.76
N ASN A 202 -4.61 7.42 16.18
CA ASN A 202 -3.75 7.11 15.04
C ASN A 202 -2.58 6.22 15.47
N PRO A 203 -2.24 5.17 14.71
CA PRO A 203 -1.08 4.33 15.00
C PRO A 203 0.23 5.10 14.81
N GLY A 204 1.27 4.66 15.48
CA GLY A 204 2.55 5.34 15.56
C GLY A 204 3.14 5.82 14.24
N TYR A 205 3.03 5.05 13.16
CA TYR A 205 3.54 5.47 11.85
C TYR A 205 2.76 6.66 11.26
N ILE A 206 1.46 6.76 11.51
CA ILE A 206 0.65 7.92 11.13
C ILE A 206 1.00 9.09 12.05
N TYR A 207 1.07 8.86 13.37
CA TYR A 207 1.42 9.88 14.33
C TYR A 207 2.77 10.56 14.07
N VAL A 208 3.80 9.79 13.66
CA VAL A 208 5.10 10.36 13.28
C VAL A 208 4.95 11.36 12.12
N PHE A 209 4.11 11.04 11.14
CA PHE A 209 3.85 11.95 10.02
C PHE A 209 2.99 13.14 10.44
N THR A 210 1.86 12.91 11.09
CA THR A 210 0.90 13.98 11.47
C THR A 210 1.49 14.95 12.48
N SER A 211 2.46 14.52 13.28
CA SER A 211 3.24 15.39 14.17
C SER A 211 4.39 16.14 13.46
N GLY A 212 4.48 16.08 12.15
CA GLY A 212 5.51 16.76 11.36
C GLY A 212 6.92 16.15 11.49
N ARG A 213 7.05 14.90 11.93
CA ARG A 213 8.33 14.22 12.18
C ARG A 213 8.74 13.26 11.06
N ALA A 214 8.02 13.20 9.95
CA ALA A 214 8.43 12.46 8.76
C ALA A 214 8.21 13.30 7.50
N LEU A 215 9.13 13.17 6.53
CA LEU A 215 8.97 13.79 5.23
C LEU A 215 7.91 13.05 4.40
N PHE A 216 7.94 11.72 4.41
CA PHE A 216 6.97 10.85 3.74
C PHE A 216 6.31 9.89 4.71
N SER A 217 5.10 9.46 4.37
CA SER A 217 4.39 8.39 5.09
C SER A 217 3.54 7.56 4.14
N ASP A 218 3.37 6.28 4.48
CA ASP A 218 2.30 5.47 3.91
C ASP A 218 0.95 6.14 4.14
N CYS A 219 0.13 6.14 3.11
CA CYS A 219 -1.17 6.77 3.12
C CYS A 219 -2.19 5.93 2.34
N GLU A 220 -3.43 6.06 2.70
CA GLU A 220 -4.60 5.57 1.98
C GLU A 220 -5.53 6.74 1.70
N VAL A 221 -6.29 6.69 0.61
CA VAL A 221 -7.23 7.78 0.25
C VAL A 221 -8.17 8.11 1.42
N ALA A 222 -8.62 7.10 2.18
CA ALA A 222 -9.44 7.29 3.37
C ALA A 222 -8.82 8.22 4.43
N LYS A 223 -7.50 8.34 4.49
CA LYS A 223 -6.80 9.18 5.48
C LYS A 223 -6.85 10.66 5.16
N PHE A 224 -7.09 11.04 3.91
CA PHE A 224 -7.11 12.45 3.49
C PHE A 224 -8.16 13.30 4.22
N GLN A 225 -9.24 12.67 4.68
CA GLN A 225 -10.22 13.39 5.49
C GLN A 225 -9.61 13.88 6.82
N GLY A 226 -8.83 13.02 7.50
CA GLY A 226 -8.10 13.39 8.72
C GLY A 226 -6.94 14.37 8.47
N TYR A 227 -6.30 14.28 7.29
CA TYR A 227 -5.18 15.16 6.95
C TYR A 227 -5.58 16.63 6.71
N ARG A 228 -6.87 16.94 6.56
CA ARG A 228 -7.37 18.33 6.47
C ARG A 228 -7.13 19.15 7.74
N THR A 229 -6.83 18.51 8.84
CA THR A 229 -6.56 19.16 10.14
C THR A 229 -5.09 19.25 10.48
N LEU A 230 -4.19 18.89 9.55
CA LEU A 230 -2.75 19.02 9.76
C LEU A 230 -2.35 20.48 9.82
N ASP A 231 -1.35 20.78 10.65
CA ASP A 231 -0.75 22.12 10.79
C ASP A 231 0.27 22.44 9.68
N PHE A 232 0.33 21.62 8.63
CA PHE A 232 1.24 21.78 7.48
C PHE A 232 0.55 21.34 6.18
N GLU A 233 0.99 21.91 5.08
CA GLU A 233 0.56 21.49 3.75
C GLU A 233 1.16 20.14 3.39
N TYR A 234 0.37 19.29 2.74
CA TYR A 234 0.81 17.97 2.27
C TYR A 234 0.49 17.74 0.80
N GLY A 235 1.27 16.86 0.19
CA GLY A 235 1.00 16.37 -1.13
C GLY A 235 0.98 14.84 -1.16
N ILE A 236 0.64 14.28 -2.32
CA ILE A 236 0.53 12.84 -2.53
C ILE A 236 1.23 12.44 -3.83
N VAL A 237 1.89 11.28 -3.79
CA VAL A 237 2.54 10.66 -4.95
C VAL A 237 2.30 9.15 -4.94
N PRO A 238 2.42 8.46 -6.09
CA PRO A 238 2.39 7.01 -6.14
C PRO A 238 3.61 6.39 -5.44
N TYR A 239 3.59 5.09 -5.20
CA TYR A 239 4.80 4.35 -4.85
C TYR A 239 5.84 4.47 -5.98
N PRO A 240 7.13 4.62 -5.64
CA PRO A 240 8.17 4.76 -6.64
C PRO A 240 8.36 3.47 -7.43
N LYS A 241 8.77 3.62 -8.68
CA LYS A 241 9.25 2.53 -9.51
C LYS A 241 10.59 2.00 -9.01
N TYR A 242 10.94 0.79 -9.39
CA TYR A 242 12.27 0.24 -9.13
C TYR A 242 13.38 1.08 -9.81
N ASP A 243 13.17 1.39 -11.09
CA ASP A 243 14.04 2.21 -11.94
C ASP A 243 13.23 2.90 -13.06
N GLU A 244 13.88 3.69 -13.89
CA GLU A 244 13.25 4.37 -15.02
C GLU A 244 12.81 3.40 -16.14
N GLY A 245 13.37 2.19 -16.20
CA GLY A 245 12.98 1.15 -17.17
C GLY A 245 11.60 0.55 -16.89
N GLN A 246 11.10 0.64 -15.67
CA GLN A 246 9.73 0.26 -15.35
C GLN A 246 8.76 1.28 -15.98
N LYS A 247 7.82 0.82 -16.81
CA LYS A 247 6.93 1.72 -17.57
C LYS A 247 5.90 2.41 -16.68
N GLU A 248 5.18 1.64 -15.87
CA GLU A 248 4.01 2.13 -15.13
C GLU A 248 4.30 2.20 -13.63
N TYR A 249 3.66 3.16 -12.97
CA TYR A 249 3.52 3.15 -11.53
C TYR A 249 2.50 2.10 -11.12
N SER A 250 2.77 1.40 -10.04
CA SER A 250 1.89 0.37 -9.50
C SER A 250 1.55 0.67 -8.04
N CYS A 251 0.34 0.37 -7.66
CA CYS A 251 -0.08 0.37 -6.27
C CYS A 251 -1.05 -0.78 -6.04
N ASN A 252 -1.27 -1.12 -4.80
CA ASN A 252 -2.34 -2.03 -4.42
C ASN A 252 -3.46 -1.28 -3.67
N THR A 253 -4.61 -1.91 -3.61
CA THR A 253 -5.66 -1.57 -2.66
C THR A 253 -5.53 -2.49 -1.45
N TRP A 254 -5.86 -1.98 -0.27
CA TRP A 254 -5.89 -2.79 0.94
C TRP A 254 -7.27 -3.47 1.05
N GLU A 255 -7.27 -4.76 1.33
CA GLU A 255 -8.48 -5.57 1.51
C GLU A 255 -9.45 -5.59 0.31
N GLY A 256 -8.90 -5.47 -0.91
CA GLY A 256 -9.66 -5.79 -2.12
C GLY A 256 -9.91 -7.28 -2.25
#